data_9d9c945137ee2457912f2ed0a3504e24
#
_entry.id   9d9c945137ee2457912f2ed0a3504e24
#
_cell.length_a   1.000
_cell.length_b   1.000
_cell.length_c   1.000
_cell.angle_alpha   90.00
_cell.angle_beta   90.00
_cell.angle_gamma   90.00
#
_symmetry.space_group_name_H-M   'P 1'
#
loop_
_entity.id
_entity.type
_entity.pdbx_description
1 polymer ?
#
loop_
_entity_poly.entity_id
_entity_poly.type
_entity_poly.pdbx_seq_one_letter_code
_entity_poly.pdbx_strand_id
1 'polypeptide(L)'
;VNQGGFMGDHAAAVMAARQGLERPPEIQSDCAPLNGLTKAMLTAAPQIAVLRDPTRGGIAASLNEIAQQSGTGILLEEDALPIRPEVQGVCDVLGCDPLYLANEGKLLAFTRPEDTEKVLAAMHGNCYGREASVIGHTTAEAVGQVGLRTALGGIRIVDMPMGTLVPRIC
;
A
#
# COMPACT_ATOMS: atom_id res chain seq x y z
N VAL A 1 -5.88 4.60 7.78
CA VAL A 1 -5.28 4.50 6.42
C VAL A 1 -5.91 3.34 5.69
N ASN A 2 -6.51 3.61 4.53
CA ASN A 2 -7.15 2.59 3.69
C ASN A 2 -6.25 2.30 2.48
N GLN A 3 -6.16 1.04 2.10
CA GLN A 3 -5.40 0.55 0.94
C GLN A 3 -6.35 -0.03 -0.12
N GLY A 4 -6.12 0.26 -1.38
CA GLY A 4 -6.99 -0.08 -2.51
C GLY A 4 -6.91 -1.53 -3.03
N GLY A 5 -6.55 -2.51 -2.19
CA GLY A 5 -6.49 -3.93 -2.54
C GLY A 5 -5.08 -4.52 -2.46
N PHE A 6 -4.88 -5.70 -3.02
CA PHE A 6 -3.60 -6.43 -2.93
C PHE A 6 -2.42 -5.60 -3.40
N MET A 7 -1.31 -5.66 -2.66
CA MET A 7 -0.12 -4.84 -2.89
C MET A 7 1.04 -5.66 -3.47
N GLY A 8 1.87 -4.97 -4.26
CA GLY A 8 3.09 -5.53 -4.81
C GLY A 8 2.94 -6.36 -6.08
N ASP A 9 1.73 -6.61 -6.57
CA ASP A 9 1.47 -7.45 -7.75
C ASP A 9 2.26 -6.96 -8.99
N HIS A 10 2.24 -5.64 -9.29
CA HIS A 10 2.94 -5.10 -10.45
C HIS A 10 4.45 -5.34 -10.37
N ALA A 11 5.07 -4.90 -9.29
CA ALA A 11 6.52 -5.05 -9.13
C ALA A 11 6.94 -6.51 -9.08
N ALA A 12 6.20 -7.38 -8.37
CA ALA A 12 6.48 -8.81 -8.33
C ALA A 12 6.41 -9.44 -9.73
N ALA A 13 5.40 -9.08 -10.53
CA ALA A 13 5.28 -9.55 -11.93
C ALA A 13 6.49 -9.15 -12.79
N VAL A 14 6.91 -7.88 -12.69
CA VAL A 14 8.06 -7.36 -13.46
C VAL A 14 9.37 -7.98 -13.00
N MET A 15 9.57 -8.10 -11.67
CA MET A 15 10.80 -8.66 -11.11
C MET A 15 10.96 -10.14 -11.46
N ALA A 16 9.90 -10.94 -11.32
CA ALA A 16 9.90 -12.34 -11.70
C ALA A 16 10.26 -12.50 -13.19
N ALA A 17 9.65 -11.71 -14.07
CA ALA A 17 9.93 -11.73 -15.50
C ALA A 17 11.41 -11.36 -15.82
N ARG A 18 11.97 -10.36 -15.14
CA ARG A 18 13.37 -9.92 -15.34
C ARG A 18 14.40 -10.93 -14.86
N GLN A 19 14.08 -11.67 -13.81
CA GLN A 19 14.95 -12.68 -13.23
C GLN A 19 14.77 -14.06 -13.89
N GLY A 20 13.89 -14.17 -14.90
CA GLY A 20 13.58 -15.45 -15.55
C GLY A 20 12.90 -16.45 -14.62
N LEU A 21 12.26 -15.96 -13.54
CA LEU A 21 11.48 -16.80 -12.63
C LEU A 21 10.15 -17.18 -13.30
N GLU A 22 9.71 -18.41 -13.08
CA GLU A 22 8.37 -18.83 -13.46
C GLU A 22 7.35 -18.04 -12.64
N ARG A 23 6.56 -17.22 -13.32
CA ARG A 23 5.59 -16.35 -12.68
C ARG A 23 4.28 -17.10 -12.47
N PRO A 24 3.78 -17.19 -11.21
CA PRO A 24 2.44 -17.68 -10.97
C PRO A 24 1.40 -16.88 -11.76
N PRO A 25 0.39 -17.54 -12.39
CA PRO A 25 -0.61 -16.87 -13.22
C PRO A 25 -1.43 -15.82 -12.44
N GLU A 26 -1.50 -15.95 -11.12
CA GLU A 26 -2.17 -15.02 -10.20
C GLU A 26 -1.45 -13.67 -10.09
N ILE A 27 -0.13 -13.64 -10.27
CA ILE A 27 0.66 -12.41 -10.23
C ILE A 27 0.59 -11.73 -11.59
N GLN A 28 -0.22 -10.70 -11.68
CA GLN A 28 -0.35 -9.85 -12.88
C GLN A 28 -0.14 -8.40 -12.51
N SER A 29 0.22 -7.56 -13.50
CA SER A 29 0.27 -6.12 -13.29
C SER A 29 -1.09 -5.61 -12.82
N ASP A 30 -1.08 -4.83 -11.75
CA ASP A 30 -2.27 -4.23 -11.16
C ASP A 30 -2.65 -2.85 -11.77
N CYS A 31 -2.02 -2.46 -12.88
CA CYS A 31 -2.34 -1.21 -13.57
C CYS A 31 -3.85 -1.08 -13.81
N ALA A 32 -4.43 0.00 -13.33
CA ALA A 32 -5.88 0.21 -13.38
C ALA A 32 -6.24 1.71 -13.39
N PRO A 33 -7.32 2.11 -14.08
CA PRO A 33 -7.83 3.48 -14.03
C PRO A 33 -8.63 3.69 -12.74
N LEU A 34 -8.05 4.43 -11.78
CA LEU A 34 -8.65 4.62 -10.44
C LEU A 34 -9.59 5.83 -10.33
N ASN A 35 -9.84 6.56 -11.41
CA ASN A 35 -10.70 7.74 -11.41
C ASN A 35 -12.13 7.45 -10.91
N GLY A 36 -12.70 6.30 -11.27
CA GLY A 36 -14.01 5.85 -10.79
C GLY A 36 -14.01 5.53 -9.30
N LEU A 37 -12.96 4.84 -8.81
CA LEU A 37 -12.77 4.52 -7.40
C LEU A 37 -12.63 5.82 -6.57
N THR A 38 -11.75 6.72 -6.98
CA THR A 38 -11.54 8.02 -6.33
C THR A 38 -12.83 8.84 -6.26
N LYS A 39 -13.61 8.87 -7.35
CA LYS A 39 -14.90 9.57 -7.37
C LYS A 39 -15.89 8.97 -6.36
N ALA A 40 -15.99 7.64 -6.29
CA ALA A 40 -16.87 6.97 -5.33
C ALA A 40 -16.48 7.29 -3.89
N MET A 41 -15.20 7.25 -3.56
CA MET A 41 -14.67 7.58 -2.23
C MET A 41 -14.97 9.04 -1.84
N LEU A 42 -14.68 9.99 -2.71
CA LEU A 42 -14.93 11.42 -2.46
C LEU A 42 -16.43 11.75 -2.39
N THR A 43 -17.28 10.97 -3.05
CA THR A 43 -18.74 11.09 -2.92
C THR A 43 -19.19 10.59 -1.54
N ALA A 44 -18.61 9.50 -1.05
CA ALA A 44 -18.94 8.95 0.26
C ALA A 44 -18.41 9.80 1.42
N ALA A 45 -17.20 10.38 1.25
CA ALA A 45 -16.56 11.22 2.25
C ALA A 45 -15.77 12.36 1.55
N PRO A 46 -16.36 13.54 1.36
CA PRO A 46 -15.73 14.67 0.70
C PRO A 46 -14.47 15.22 1.40
N GLN A 47 -14.29 14.87 2.68
CA GLN A 47 -13.18 15.36 3.53
C GLN A 47 -12.06 14.30 3.71
N ILE A 48 -11.79 13.48 2.71
CA ILE A 48 -10.59 12.63 2.71
C ILE A 48 -9.36 13.55 2.77
N ALA A 49 -8.48 13.30 3.75
CA ALA A 49 -7.34 14.17 3.99
C ALA A 49 -6.22 13.99 2.97
N VAL A 50 -5.97 12.75 2.55
CA VAL A 50 -4.92 12.41 1.58
C VAL A 50 -5.42 11.29 0.67
N LEU A 51 -5.11 11.42 -0.62
CA LEU A 51 -5.15 10.35 -1.62
C LEU A 51 -3.79 10.29 -2.29
N ARG A 52 -3.16 9.12 -2.29
CA ARG A 52 -1.82 8.92 -2.82
C ARG A 52 -1.68 7.54 -3.49
N ASP A 53 -1.14 7.51 -4.67
CA ASP A 53 -0.73 6.30 -5.36
C ASP A 53 0.66 5.85 -4.86
N PRO A 54 0.80 4.64 -4.33
CA PRO A 54 2.08 4.14 -3.80
C PRO A 54 2.92 3.49 -4.91
N THR A 55 3.32 4.27 -5.91
CA THR A 55 4.08 3.81 -7.07
C THR A 55 5.54 3.52 -6.68
N ARG A 56 6.46 4.38 -7.03
CA ARG A 56 7.90 4.18 -6.81
C ARG A 56 8.25 4.16 -5.32
N GLY A 57 8.91 3.08 -4.86
CA GLY A 57 9.24 2.86 -3.45
C GLY A 57 8.06 2.35 -2.62
N GLY A 58 6.95 2.03 -3.28
CA GLY A 58 5.79 1.38 -2.68
C GLY A 58 5.10 2.18 -1.59
N ILE A 59 4.44 1.46 -0.72
CA ILE A 59 3.75 2.01 0.45
C ILE A 59 4.75 2.64 1.42
N ALA A 60 5.94 2.04 1.57
CA ALA A 60 6.98 2.53 2.47
C ALA A 60 7.37 3.98 2.15
N ALA A 61 7.71 4.28 0.88
CA ALA A 61 8.07 5.65 0.46
C ALA A 61 6.91 6.62 0.67
N SER A 62 5.73 6.27 0.16
CA SER A 62 4.55 7.14 0.21
C SER A 62 4.14 7.49 1.65
N LEU A 63 4.15 6.51 2.56
CA LEU A 63 3.79 6.76 3.96
C LEU A 63 4.84 7.57 4.70
N ASN A 64 6.14 7.34 4.44
CA ASN A 64 7.20 8.16 5.04
C ASN A 64 7.11 9.63 4.58
N GLU A 65 6.88 9.87 3.28
CA GLU A 65 6.65 11.23 2.77
C GLU A 65 5.47 11.90 3.47
N ILE A 66 4.34 11.19 3.61
CA ILE A 66 3.14 11.72 4.28
C ILE A 66 3.40 11.97 5.76
N ALA A 67 4.03 11.03 6.48
CA ALA A 67 4.35 11.19 7.91
C ALA A 67 5.21 12.42 8.17
N GLN A 68 6.27 12.61 7.37
CA GLN A 68 7.16 13.75 7.49
C GLN A 68 6.49 15.07 7.16
N GLN A 69 5.71 15.12 6.06
CA GLN A 69 5.02 16.35 5.63
C GLN A 69 3.89 16.76 6.58
N SER A 70 3.16 15.80 7.12
CA SER A 70 2.04 16.07 8.04
C SER A 70 2.48 16.26 9.50
N GLY A 71 3.70 15.91 9.86
CA GLY A 71 4.16 15.93 11.23
C GLY A 71 3.40 14.94 12.13
N THR A 72 2.97 13.80 11.60
CA THR A 72 2.30 12.73 12.35
C THR A 72 3.08 11.43 12.26
N GLY A 73 2.91 10.53 13.23
CA GLY A 73 3.34 9.15 13.09
C GLY A 73 2.31 8.33 12.33
N ILE A 74 2.73 7.24 11.72
CA ILE A 74 1.84 6.26 11.10
C ILE A 74 2.19 4.88 11.63
N LEU A 75 1.18 4.13 12.09
CA LEU A 75 1.34 2.75 12.53
C LEU A 75 0.51 1.83 11.64
N LEU A 76 1.20 0.91 10.98
CA LEU A 76 0.60 -0.16 10.18
C LEU A 76 0.40 -1.40 11.04
N GLU A 77 -0.57 -2.23 10.65
CA GLU A 77 -0.84 -3.55 11.24
C GLU A 77 -0.48 -4.63 10.21
N GLU A 78 0.51 -5.49 10.51
CA GLU A 78 1.01 -6.51 9.57
C GLU A 78 -0.11 -7.44 9.07
N ASP A 79 -0.96 -7.90 9.99
CA ASP A 79 -2.08 -8.81 9.68
C ASP A 79 -3.16 -8.17 8.79
N ALA A 80 -3.18 -6.84 8.69
CA ALA A 80 -4.13 -6.10 7.87
C ALA A 80 -3.60 -5.77 6.47
N LEU A 81 -2.33 -6.06 6.19
CA LEU A 81 -1.73 -5.79 4.88
C LEU A 81 -2.21 -6.80 3.85
N PRO A 82 -2.83 -6.36 2.75
CA PRO A 82 -3.34 -7.27 1.72
C PRO A 82 -2.20 -7.72 0.79
N ILE A 83 -1.37 -8.64 1.27
CA ILE A 83 -0.25 -9.23 0.51
C ILE A 83 -0.63 -10.64 0.11
N ARG A 84 -0.53 -10.96 -1.19
CA ARG A 84 -0.76 -12.33 -1.67
C ARG A 84 0.40 -13.24 -1.26
N PRO A 85 0.13 -14.52 -0.95
CA PRO A 85 1.19 -15.49 -0.69
C PRO A 85 2.21 -15.61 -1.84
N GLU A 86 1.75 -15.48 -3.07
CA GLU A 86 2.58 -15.53 -4.28
C GLU A 86 3.55 -14.33 -4.36
N VAL A 87 3.07 -13.14 -3.99
CA VAL A 87 3.91 -11.92 -3.91
C VAL A 87 4.93 -12.08 -2.80
N GLN A 88 4.51 -12.58 -1.64
CA GLN A 88 5.41 -12.88 -0.52
C GLN A 88 6.49 -13.88 -0.95
N GLY A 89 6.11 -14.96 -1.64
CA GLY A 89 7.05 -15.95 -2.15
C GLY A 89 8.09 -15.36 -3.11
N VAL A 90 7.70 -14.46 -4.01
CA VAL A 90 8.65 -13.73 -4.88
C VAL A 90 9.58 -12.86 -4.04
N CYS A 91 9.06 -12.17 -3.03
CA CYS A 91 9.87 -11.35 -2.13
C CYS A 91 10.89 -12.19 -1.34
N ASP A 92 10.48 -13.35 -0.83
CA ASP A 92 11.34 -14.26 -0.07
C ASP A 92 12.51 -14.76 -0.93
N VAL A 93 12.24 -15.12 -2.20
CA VAL A 93 13.29 -15.56 -3.15
C VAL A 93 14.25 -14.43 -3.51
N LEU A 94 13.74 -13.21 -3.67
CA LEU A 94 14.53 -12.05 -4.11
C LEU A 94 15.11 -11.23 -2.96
N GLY A 95 14.80 -11.56 -1.71
CA GLY A 95 15.28 -10.85 -0.53
C GLY A 95 14.73 -9.43 -0.44
N CYS A 96 13.47 -9.19 -0.81
CA CYS A 96 12.84 -7.88 -0.77
C CYS A 96 11.62 -7.86 0.18
N ASP A 97 11.24 -6.67 0.64
CA ASP A 97 10.06 -6.48 1.48
C ASP A 97 8.90 -5.95 0.63
N PRO A 98 7.71 -6.57 0.68
CA PRO A 98 6.53 -6.15 -0.09
C PRO A 98 6.13 -4.68 0.08
N LEU A 99 6.41 -4.07 1.24
CA LEU A 99 6.12 -2.65 1.48
C LEU A 99 6.84 -1.68 0.54
N TYR A 100 7.97 -2.12 -0.03
CA TYR A 100 8.79 -1.31 -0.95
C TYR A 100 8.49 -1.58 -2.43
N LEU A 101 7.61 -2.54 -2.72
CA LEU A 101 7.23 -2.88 -4.09
C LEU A 101 6.31 -1.81 -4.69
N ALA A 102 6.59 -1.42 -5.93
CA ALA A 102 5.77 -0.47 -6.67
C ALA A 102 4.38 -1.04 -6.97
N ASN A 103 3.36 -0.18 -6.84
CA ASN A 103 1.97 -0.48 -7.18
C ASN A 103 1.49 0.55 -8.22
N GLU A 104 0.84 0.10 -9.29
CA GLU A 104 0.42 0.97 -10.40
C GLU A 104 -1.10 1.19 -10.47
N GLY A 105 -1.88 0.32 -9.81
CA GLY A 105 -3.34 0.39 -9.77
C GLY A 105 -3.88 0.39 -8.34
N LYS A 106 -3.17 1.02 -7.41
CA LYS A 106 -3.55 1.12 -6.00
C LYS A 106 -3.50 2.54 -5.52
N LEU A 107 -4.24 2.82 -4.46
CA LEU A 107 -4.17 4.10 -3.78
C LEU A 107 -4.26 3.94 -2.26
N LEU A 108 -3.60 4.84 -1.56
CA LEU A 108 -3.71 5.06 -0.13
C LEU A 108 -4.67 6.20 0.14
N ALA A 109 -5.56 6.04 1.11
CA ALA A 109 -6.48 7.08 1.55
C ALA A 109 -6.41 7.29 3.05
N PHE A 110 -6.30 8.54 3.47
CA PHE A 110 -6.35 8.92 4.87
C PHE A 110 -7.70 9.56 5.16
N THR A 111 -8.48 8.88 5.97
CA THR A 111 -9.84 9.26 6.32
C THR A 111 -9.95 9.58 7.80
N ARG A 112 -10.97 10.34 8.16
CA ARG A 112 -11.37 10.47 9.58
C ARG A 112 -11.92 9.13 10.07
N PRO A 113 -11.80 8.81 11.37
CA PRO A 113 -12.35 7.58 11.94
C PRO A 113 -13.82 7.36 11.60
N GLU A 114 -14.64 8.41 11.70
CA GLU A 114 -16.09 8.39 11.44
C GLU A 114 -16.48 8.14 9.97
N ASP A 115 -15.54 8.38 9.04
CA ASP A 115 -15.77 8.20 7.61
C ASP A 115 -15.14 6.91 7.06
N THR A 116 -14.34 6.22 7.86
CA THR A 116 -13.56 5.06 7.42
C THR A 116 -14.44 3.97 6.82
N GLU A 117 -15.50 3.56 7.51
CA GLU A 117 -16.43 2.52 7.04
C GLU A 117 -17.16 2.90 5.76
N LYS A 118 -17.56 4.17 5.62
CA LYS A 118 -18.23 4.67 4.41
C LYS A 118 -17.30 4.64 3.21
N VAL A 119 -16.05 5.06 3.41
CA VAL A 119 -15.03 5.03 2.35
C VAL A 119 -14.72 3.61 1.96
N LEU A 120 -14.52 2.71 2.93
CA LEU A 120 -14.25 1.30 2.67
C LEU A 120 -15.41 0.63 1.91
N ALA A 121 -16.65 0.90 2.31
CA ALA A 121 -17.84 0.40 1.59
C ALA A 121 -17.89 0.93 0.14
N ALA A 122 -17.56 2.21 -0.09
CA ALA A 122 -17.49 2.78 -1.43
C ALA A 122 -16.37 2.15 -2.26
N MET A 123 -15.23 1.81 -1.64
CA MET A 123 -14.13 1.10 -2.30
C MET A 123 -14.59 -0.31 -2.69
N HIS A 124 -15.17 -1.07 -1.81
CA HIS A 124 -15.67 -2.43 -2.07
C HIS A 124 -16.73 -2.48 -3.17
N GLY A 125 -17.53 -1.44 -3.32
CA GLY A 125 -18.49 -1.29 -4.41
C GLY A 125 -17.88 -1.07 -5.80
N ASN A 126 -16.57 -0.83 -5.89
CA ASN A 126 -15.84 -0.62 -7.13
C ASN A 126 -14.98 -1.85 -7.47
N CYS A 127 -14.92 -2.22 -8.76
CA CYS A 127 -14.16 -3.39 -9.19
C CYS A 127 -12.67 -3.35 -8.83
N TYR A 128 -12.07 -2.17 -8.69
CA TYR A 128 -10.66 -1.97 -8.33
C TYR A 128 -10.43 -1.79 -6.82
N GLY A 129 -11.48 -1.80 -6.01
CA GLY A 129 -11.39 -1.66 -4.56
C GLY A 129 -11.96 -2.84 -3.76
N ARG A 130 -12.31 -3.96 -4.41
CA ARG A 130 -12.95 -5.11 -3.76
C ARG A 130 -12.16 -5.67 -2.58
N GLU A 131 -10.84 -5.67 -2.69
CA GLU A 131 -9.91 -6.16 -1.66
C GLU A 131 -9.32 -5.01 -0.83
N ALA A 132 -10.00 -3.86 -0.80
CA ALA A 132 -9.54 -2.74 0.02
C ALA A 132 -9.63 -3.08 1.50
N SER A 133 -8.66 -2.62 2.28
CA SER A 133 -8.59 -2.85 3.71
C SER A 133 -8.10 -1.61 4.46
N VAL A 134 -8.39 -1.55 5.75
CA VAL A 134 -7.78 -0.58 6.67
C VAL A 134 -6.47 -1.16 7.16
N ILE A 135 -5.35 -0.61 6.71
CA ILE A 135 -4.02 -1.14 6.97
C ILE A 135 -3.30 -0.51 8.17
N GLY A 136 -3.88 0.51 8.77
CA GLY A 136 -3.26 1.20 9.91
C GLY A 136 -3.90 2.55 10.20
N HIS A 137 -3.27 3.30 11.09
CA HIS A 137 -3.77 4.59 11.56
C HIS A 137 -2.64 5.61 11.77
N THR A 138 -3.01 6.88 11.87
CA THR A 138 -2.09 7.94 12.27
C THR A 138 -2.03 8.04 13.79
N THR A 139 -0.87 8.42 14.33
CA THR A 139 -0.64 8.59 15.76
C THR A 139 0.09 9.90 16.05
N ALA A 140 -0.07 10.42 17.25
CA ALA A 140 0.72 11.55 17.76
C ALA A 140 2.11 11.12 18.24
N GLU A 141 2.33 9.81 18.39
CA GLU A 141 3.62 9.24 18.76
C GLU A 141 4.50 9.05 17.51
N ALA A 142 5.82 8.96 17.70
CA ALA A 142 6.81 8.73 16.64
C ALA A 142 6.59 9.66 15.42
N VAL A 143 6.47 10.95 15.68
CA VAL A 143 6.21 12.00 14.67
C VAL A 143 7.20 11.90 13.50
N GLY A 144 6.66 11.89 12.28
CA GLY A 144 7.44 11.79 11.04
C GLY A 144 7.99 10.38 10.74
N GLN A 145 7.56 9.37 11.49
CA GLN A 145 8.00 7.99 11.31
C GLN A 145 6.85 7.07 10.94
N VAL A 146 7.20 5.97 10.30
CA VAL A 146 6.27 4.89 9.98
C VAL A 146 6.70 3.63 10.74
N GLY A 147 5.80 3.07 11.53
CA GLY A 147 5.98 1.79 12.22
C GLY A 147 5.09 0.72 11.61
N LEU A 148 5.52 -0.52 11.69
CA LEU A 148 4.72 -1.71 11.42
C LEU A 148 4.62 -2.55 12.68
N ARG A 149 3.43 -2.73 13.22
CA ARG A 149 3.18 -3.69 14.29
C ARG A 149 3.15 -5.08 13.67
N THR A 150 4.06 -5.94 14.13
CA THR A 150 4.16 -7.31 13.65
C THR A 150 3.11 -8.21 14.30
N ALA A 151 2.80 -9.34 13.68
CA ALA A 151 1.90 -10.36 14.22
C ALA A 151 2.32 -10.85 15.63
N LEU A 152 3.62 -10.75 15.97
CA LEU A 152 4.16 -11.09 17.29
C LEU A 152 4.07 -9.93 18.30
N GLY A 153 3.48 -8.78 17.92
CA GLY A 153 3.27 -7.63 18.79
C GLY A 153 4.44 -6.64 18.89
N GLY A 154 5.58 -6.92 18.26
CA GLY A 154 6.69 -5.98 18.15
C GLY A 154 6.39 -4.86 17.13
N ILE A 155 7.10 -3.73 17.25
CA ILE A 155 7.03 -2.66 16.24
C ILE A 155 8.39 -2.58 15.55
N ARG A 156 8.41 -2.71 14.22
CA ARG A 156 9.58 -2.39 13.40
C ARG A 156 9.38 -1.04 12.71
N ILE A 157 10.45 -0.30 12.54
CA ILE A 157 10.42 0.94 11.75
C ILE A 157 10.40 0.56 10.26
N VAL A 158 9.57 1.24 9.51
CA VAL A 158 9.53 1.19 8.04
C VAL A 158 10.26 2.43 7.54
N ASP A 159 11.53 2.26 7.19
CA ASP A 159 12.38 3.37 6.76
C ASP A 159 12.03 3.88 5.36
N MET A 160 12.42 5.13 5.08
CA MET A 160 12.44 5.64 3.72
C MET A 160 13.40 4.76 2.88
N PRO A 161 12.97 4.25 1.72
CA PRO A 161 13.85 3.43 0.89
C PRO A 161 15.10 4.21 0.48
N MET A 162 16.28 3.62 0.72
CA MET A 162 17.56 4.17 0.33
C MET A 162 18.17 3.36 -0.82
N GLY A 163 18.80 4.04 -1.78
CA GLY A 163 19.51 3.41 -2.89
C GLY A 163 18.65 3.16 -4.13
N THR A 164 19.09 2.23 -4.97
CA THR A 164 18.39 1.88 -6.21
C THR A 164 17.17 1.04 -5.84
N LEU A 165 16.03 1.69 -5.69
CA LEU A 165 14.76 0.99 -5.58
C LEU A 165 14.60 0.05 -6.77
N VAL A 166 14.00 -1.10 -6.49
CA VAL A 166 13.56 -2.10 -7.46
C VAL A 166 13.24 -1.48 -8.80
N PRO A 167 13.69 -2.10 -9.91
CA PRO A 167 14.00 -1.43 -11.16
C PRO A 167 12.93 -0.45 -11.60
N ARG A 168 13.38 0.69 -12.14
CA ARG A 168 12.48 1.64 -12.80
C ARG A 168 11.59 0.88 -13.76
N ILE A 169 10.30 0.90 -13.49
CA ILE A 169 9.30 0.15 -14.23
C ILE A 169 8.74 1.00 -15.37
N CYS A 170 9.05 2.28 -15.37
CA CYS A 170 8.74 3.24 -16.45
C CYS A 170 10.01 3.97 -16.87
#